data_eb2a2321cc39ac0c1ff63e89e2ac7ea7
#
_entry.id   eb2a2321cc39ac0c1ff63e89e2ac7ea7
#
_cell.length_a   1.000
_cell.length_b   1.000
_cell.length_c   1.000
_cell.angle_alpha   90.00
_cell.angle_beta   90.00
_cell.angle_gamma   90.00
#
_symmetry.space_group_name_H-M   'P 1'
#
loop_
_entity.id
_entity.type
_entity.pdbx_description
1 polymer ?
#
loop_
_entity_poly.entity_id
_entity_poly.type
_entity_poly.pdbx_seq_one_letter_code
_entity_poly.pdbx_strand_id
1 'polypeptide(L)'
;FPTRRSSDLLCGATVAGTGAACGITYLLGGGYHEICCAIQNMVGNVTGMVCDGAKADCALKISTCVNAACQAAAMGTRGVRVQSTDGIVEENVERTLDNFAILSTHGTSDSVILDLMLNKEHAPDAE
;
A
#
# COMPACT_ATOMS: atom_id res chain seq x y z
N PHE A 1 23.53 -0.38 -7.32
CA PHE A 1 22.19 -0.40 -6.68
C PHE A 1 21.17 -0.41 -7.79
N PRO A 2 20.19 -1.29 -7.73
CA PRO A 2 19.14 -1.22 -8.71
C PRO A 2 18.53 0.18 -8.61
N THR A 3 18.75 0.95 -9.64
CA THR A 3 17.96 2.12 -9.88
C THR A 3 16.50 1.70 -9.70
N ARG A 4 15.77 2.47 -8.92
CA ARG A 4 14.36 2.34 -8.74
C ARG A 4 13.72 1.90 -10.06
N ARG A 5 13.18 0.70 -10.07
CA ARG A 5 12.48 0.22 -11.25
C ARG A 5 11.32 1.15 -11.51
N SER A 6 11.16 1.54 -12.76
CA SER A 6 10.03 2.37 -13.21
C SER A 6 8.66 1.74 -12.86
N SER A 7 8.67 0.51 -12.38
CA SER A 7 7.49 -0.24 -11.92
C SER A 7 7.15 -0.09 -10.44
N ASP A 8 7.99 0.57 -9.64
CA ASP A 8 7.76 0.71 -8.19
C ASP A 8 6.99 2.00 -7.89
N LEU A 9 5.77 2.09 -8.39
CA LEU A 9 4.89 3.25 -8.18
C LEU A 9 4.34 3.37 -6.78
N LEU A 10 4.15 2.26 -6.09
CA LEU A 10 3.52 2.28 -4.78
C LEU A 10 4.53 2.65 -3.70
N CYS A 11 4.08 3.42 -2.73
CA CYS A 11 4.90 3.88 -1.62
C CYS A 11 5.37 2.70 -0.76
N GLY A 12 6.68 2.59 -0.51
CA GLY A 12 7.25 1.56 0.35
C GLY A 12 6.69 1.55 1.77
N ALA A 13 6.19 2.70 2.26
CA ALA A 13 5.53 2.80 3.56
C ALA A 13 4.24 1.95 3.63
N THR A 14 3.55 1.74 2.50
CA THR A 14 2.35 0.88 2.46
C THR A 14 2.70 -0.58 2.72
N VAL A 15 3.79 -1.06 2.13
CA VAL A 15 4.27 -2.43 2.33
C VAL A 15 4.79 -2.63 3.75
N ALA A 16 5.61 -1.70 4.23
CA ALA A 16 6.12 -1.72 5.60
C ALA A 16 4.99 -1.63 6.63
N GLY A 17 4.01 -0.76 6.38
CA GLY A 17 2.81 -0.62 7.22
C GLY A 17 1.97 -1.89 7.25
N THR A 18 1.86 -2.59 6.14
CA THR A 18 1.16 -3.89 6.07
C THR A 18 1.87 -4.94 6.94
N GLY A 19 3.20 -5.00 6.87
CA GLY A 19 4.00 -5.85 7.76
C GLY A 19 3.81 -5.50 9.23
N ALA A 20 3.79 -4.21 9.56
CA ALA A 20 3.53 -3.72 10.92
C ALA A 20 2.13 -4.12 11.40
N ALA A 21 1.10 -4.02 10.54
CA ALA A 21 -0.26 -4.46 10.87
C ALA A 21 -0.31 -5.95 11.23
N CYS A 22 0.43 -6.78 10.50
CA CYS A 22 0.55 -8.21 10.81
C CYS A 22 1.17 -8.43 12.19
N GLY A 23 2.28 -7.74 12.49
CA GLY A 23 2.97 -7.83 13.77
C GLY A 23 2.11 -7.37 14.94
N ILE A 24 1.42 -6.25 14.80
CA ILE A 24 0.51 -5.73 15.82
C ILE A 24 -0.64 -6.72 16.07
N THR A 25 -1.24 -7.25 15.00
CA THR A 25 -2.31 -8.24 15.10
C THR A 25 -1.85 -9.48 15.86
N TYR A 26 -0.66 -9.96 15.56
CA TYR A 26 -0.06 -11.09 16.28
C TYR A 26 0.15 -10.79 17.76
N LEU A 27 0.70 -9.61 18.08
CA LEU A 27 0.93 -9.18 19.47
C LEU A 27 -0.39 -9.02 20.26
N LEU A 28 -1.47 -8.67 19.58
CA LEU A 28 -2.81 -8.58 20.19
C LEU A 28 -3.50 -9.95 20.34
N GLY A 29 -2.81 -11.04 20.01
CA GLY A 29 -3.31 -12.41 20.15
C GLY A 29 -4.04 -12.94 18.91
N GLY A 30 -3.99 -12.25 17.78
CA GLY A 30 -4.59 -12.71 16.54
C GLY A 30 -3.82 -13.88 15.92
N GLY A 31 -4.55 -14.80 15.31
CA GLY A 31 -4.00 -15.91 14.55
C GLY A 31 -3.92 -15.61 13.05
N TYR A 32 -3.74 -16.65 12.26
CA TYR A 32 -3.60 -16.53 10.79
C TYR A 32 -4.78 -15.80 10.14
N HIS A 33 -6.01 -16.14 10.53
CA HIS A 33 -7.21 -15.52 9.96
C HIS A 33 -7.24 -14.00 10.23
N GLU A 34 -6.96 -13.59 11.45
CA GLU A 34 -6.94 -12.19 11.86
C GLU A 34 -5.81 -11.40 11.16
N ILE A 35 -4.66 -12.02 10.95
CA ILE A 35 -3.55 -11.44 10.19
C ILE A 35 -3.96 -11.25 8.73
N CYS A 36 -4.63 -12.23 8.12
CA CYS A 36 -5.18 -12.08 6.77
C CYS A 36 -6.16 -10.91 6.68
N CYS A 37 -7.04 -10.76 7.66
CA CYS A 37 -7.96 -9.61 7.74
C CYS A 37 -7.20 -8.29 7.81
N ALA A 38 -6.15 -8.21 8.62
CA ALA A 38 -5.34 -7.00 8.74
C ALA A 38 -4.64 -6.64 7.40
N ILE A 39 -4.11 -7.61 6.68
CA ILE A 39 -3.51 -7.40 5.35
C ILE A 39 -4.56 -6.84 4.39
N GLN A 40 -5.73 -7.43 4.32
CA GLN A 40 -6.82 -7.00 3.44
C GLN A 40 -7.30 -5.59 3.79
N ASN A 41 -7.35 -5.25 5.07
CA ASN A 41 -7.68 -3.91 5.54
C ASN A 41 -6.63 -2.89 5.10
N MET A 42 -5.35 -3.23 5.18
CA MET A 42 -4.27 -2.36 4.72
C MET A 42 -4.33 -2.14 3.21
N VAL A 43 -4.45 -3.20 2.43
CA VAL A 43 -4.53 -3.10 0.97
C VAL A 43 -5.74 -2.28 0.56
N GLY A 44 -6.91 -2.53 1.13
CA GLY A 44 -8.12 -1.77 0.83
C GLY A 44 -8.03 -0.28 1.20
N ASN A 45 -7.20 0.08 2.15
CA ASN A 45 -7.09 1.45 2.66
C ASN A 45 -6.00 2.26 1.95
N VAL A 46 -4.79 1.72 1.79
CA VAL A 46 -3.61 2.53 1.42
C VAL A 46 -3.02 2.20 0.05
N THR A 47 -3.68 1.37 -0.74
CA THR A 47 -3.20 0.96 -2.08
C THR A 47 -2.93 2.13 -3.02
N GLY A 48 -3.70 3.22 -2.93
CA GLY A 48 -3.55 4.39 -3.79
C GLY A 48 -2.39 5.32 -3.46
N MET A 49 -1.59 5.02 -2.45
CA MET A 49 -0.47 5.87 -2.05
C MET A 49 0.71 5.69 -3.01
N VAL A 50 1.01 6.74 -3.76
CA VAL A 50 2.05 6.74 -4.79
C VAL A 50 3.37 7.22 -4.19
N CYS A 51 4.49 6.67 -4.67
CA CYS A 51 5.82 7.13 -4.31
C CYS A 51 6.23 8.30 -5.22
N ASP A 52 6.36 9.48 -4.63
CA ASP A 52 6.81 10.71 -5.30
C ASP A 52 8.29 11.05 -5.03
N GLY A 53 9.07 10.09 -4.57
CA GLY A 53 10.50 10.22 -4.24
C GLY A 53 10.74 10.22 -2.73
N ALA A 54 11.91 9.69 -2.32
CA ALA A 54 12.30 9.58 -0.92
C ALA A 54 12.81 10.94 -0.42
N LYS A 55 11.94 11.70 0.25
CA LYS A 55 12.24 13.03 0.80
C LYS A 55 11.65 13.18 2.20
N ALA A 56 11.85 14.34 2.82
CA ALA A 56 11.40 14.60 4.19
C ALA A 56 9.88 14.46 4.37
N ASP A 57 9.09 14.74 3.34
CA ASP A 57 7.63 14.57 3.36
C ASP A 57 7.19 13.10 3.48
N CYS A 58 8.07 12.15 3.19
CA CYS A 58 7.78 10.72 3.43
C CYS A 58 7.52 10.41 4.91
N ALA A 59 8.00 11.23 5.83
CA ALA A 59 7.66 11.09 7.25
C ALA A 59 6.15 11.15 7.50
N LEU A 60 5.43 11.99 6.75
CA LEU A 60 3.96 12.07 6.82
C LEU A 60 3.30 10.79 6.29
N LYS A 61 3.82 10.23 5.20
CA LYS A 61 3.32 8.97 4.63
C LYS A 61 3.55 7.80 5.59
N ILE A 62 4.69 7.77 6.27
CA ILE A 62 4.98 6.77 7.31
C ILE A 62 4.00 6.92 8.46
N SER A 63 3.75 8.13 8.95
CA SER A 63 2.76 8.39 10.00
C SER A 63 1.37 7.91 9.61
N THR A 64 0.94 8.21 8.37
CA THR A 64 -0.34 7.74 7.83
C THR A 64 -0.41 6.21 7.81
N CYS A 65 0.63 5.55 7.34
CA CYS A 65 0.67 4.09 7.27
C CYS A 65 0.74 3.43 8.65
N VAL A 66 1.38 4.05 9.64
CA VAL A 66 1.36 3.58 11.05
C VAL A 66 -0.05 3.65 11.60
N ASN A 67 -0.75 4.75 11.42
CA ASN A 67 -2.15 4.89 11.84
C ASN A 67 -3.04 3.86 11.16
N ALA A 68 -2.88 3.67 9.86
CA ALA A 68 -3.61 2.66 9.10
C ALA A 68 -3.31 1.24 9.61
N ALA A 69 -2.05 0.94 9.94
CA ALA A 69 -1.66 -0.37 10.48
C ALA A 69 -2.32 -0.65 11.83
N CYS A 70 -2.36 0.32 12.73
CA CYS A 70 -3.05 0.19 14.01
C CYS A 70 -4.54 -0.04 13.83
N GLN A 71 -5.17 0.70 12.93
CA GLN A 71 -6.59 0.54 12.60
C GLN A 71 -6.87 -0.83 11.98
N ALA A 72 -6.06 -1.24 11.01
CA ALA A 72 -6.20 -2.53 10.33
C ALA A 72 -6.07 -3.69 11.31
N ALA A 73 -5.13 -3.61 12.25
CA ALA A 73 -4.94 -4.63 13.29
C ALA A 73 -6.12 -4.65 14.27
N ALA A 74 -6.60 -3.49 14.71
CA ALA A 74 -7.75 -3.40 15.62
C ALA A 74 -9.02 -3.99 15.01
N MET A 75 -9.25 -3.76 13.72
CA MET A 75 -10.35 -4.38 12.96
C MET A 75 -10.10 -5.88 12.76
N GLY A 76 -8.91 -6.24 12.33
CA GLY A 76 -8.54 -7.62 12.01
C GLY A 76 -8.65 -8.56 13.21
N THR A 77 -8.25 -8.12 14.39
CA THR A 77 -8.39 -8.92 15.64
C THR A 77 -9.83 -9.24 16.00
N ARG A 78 -10.78 -8.48 15.46
CA ARG A 78 -12.22 -8.71 15.61
C ARG A 78 -12.82 -9.49 14.44
N GLY A 79 -11.99 -9.92 13.49
CA GLY A 79 -12.43 -10.58 12.26
C GLY A 79 -13.12 -9.63 11.28
N VAL A 80 -12.99 -8.32 11.45
CA VAL A 80 -13.54 -7.32 10.55
C VAL A 80 -12.55 -7.02 9.44
N ARG A 81 -13.01 -7.07 8.21
CA ARG A 81 -12.18 -6.80 7.04
C ARG A 81 -12.94 -6.11 5.91
N VAL A 82 -12.18 -5.50 5.02
CA VAL A 82 -12.69 -5.02 3.73
C VAL A 82 -13.25 -6.20 2.94
N GLN A 83 -14.39 -6.02 2.33
CA GLN A 83 -15.07 -7.09 1.60
C GLN A 83 -14.41 -7.34 0.23
N SER A 84 -14.53 -8.58 -0.24
CA SER A 84 -13.99 -8.98 -1.55
C SER A 84 -14.71 -8.34 -2.74
N THR A 85 -15.79 -7.62 -2.49
CA THR A 85 -16.51 -6.79 -3.47
C THR A 85 -15.92 -5.40 -3.62
N ASP A 86 -14.96 -5.03 -2.76
CA ASP A 86 -14.45 -3.67 -2.65
C ASP A 86 -13.05 -3.56 -3.26
N GLY A 87 -12.91 -2.77 -4.30
CA GLY A 87 -11.63 -2.47 -4.92
C GLY A 87 -10.88 -3.71 -5.41
N ILE A 88 -9.60 -3.82 -5.03
CA ILE A 88 -8.73 -4.93 -5.44
C ILE A 88 -8.64 -6.05 -4.41
N VAL A 89 -9.40 -5.96 -3.33
CA VAL A 89 -9.44 -6.98 -2.28
C VAL A 89 -10.21 -8.21 -2.78
N GLU A 90 -9.64 -9.37 -2.55
CA GLU A 90 -10.23 -10.66 -2.89
C GLU A 90 -10.58 -11.45 -1.62
N GLU A 91 -11.35 -12.51 -1.76
CA GLU A 91 -11.65 -13.42 -0.65
C GLU A 91 -10.38 -14.07 -0.09
N ASN A 92 -9.48 -14.45 -0.97
CA ASN A 92 -8.19 -15.02 -0.62
C ASN A 92 -7.12 -13.94 -0.50
N VAL A 93 -6.40 -13.92 0.62
CA VAL A 93 -5.34 -12.94 0.89
C VAL A 93 -4.20 -12.98 -0.14
N GLU A 94 -3.84 -14.16 -0.63
CA GLU A 94 -2.79 -14.30 -1.65
C GLU A 94 -3.19 -13.61 -2.96
N ARG A 95 -4.45 -13.72 -3.37
CA ARG A 95 -4.97 -13.01 -4.55
C ARG A 95 -5.02 -11.50 -4.34
N THR A 96 -5.33 -11.07 -3.13
CA THR A 96 -5.27 -9.65 -2.77
C THR A 96 -3.84 -9.11 -2.92
N LEU A 97 -2.85 -9.85 -2.44
CA LEU A 97 -1.44 -9.49 -2.59
C LEU A 97 -0.97 -9.54 -4.04
N ASP A 98 -1.45 -10.51 -4.83
CA ASP A 98 -1.17 -10.58 -6.27
C ASP A 98 -1.72 -9.35 -7.01
N ASN A 99 -2.95 -8.94 -6.72
CA ASN A 99 -3.55 -7.74 -7.29
C ASN A 99 -2.75 -6.49 -6.92
N PHE A 100 -2.32 -6.38 -5.68
CA PHE A 100 -1.46 -5.30 -5.22
C PHE A 100 -0.11 -5.28 -5.98
N ALA A 101 0.52 -6.44 -6.16
CA ALA A 101 1.77 -6.58 -6.91
C ALA A 101 1.59 -6.22 -8.39
N ILE A 102 0.49 -6.64 -9.03
CA ILE A 102 0.18 -6.32 -10.42
C ILE A 102 0.01 -4.81 -10.58
N LEU A 103 -0.73 -4.16 -9.69
CA LEU A 103 -0.90 -2.71 -9.70
C LEU A 103 0.44 -2.00 -9.53
N SER A 104 1.30 -2.48 -8.65
CA SER A 104 2.63 -1.92 -8.42
C SER A 104 3.54 -2.03 -9.64
N THR A 105 3.47 -3.15 -10.37
CA THR A 105 4.38 -3.43 -11.49
C THR A 105 3.91 -2.85 -12.83
N HIS A 106 2.61 -2.65 -13.03
CA HIS A 106 2.05 -2.23 -14.32
C HIS A 106 1.64 -0.75 -14.40
N GLY A 107 1.79 0.00 -13.33
CA GLY A 107 1.51 1.43 -13.29
C GLY A 107 2.59 2.32 -13.96
N THR A 108 3.22 1.89 -15.04
CA THR A 108 4.41 2.52 -15.62
C THR A 108 4.16 3.87 -16.29
N SER A 109 2.98 4.11 -16.83
CA SER A 109 2.65 5.40 -17.46
C SER A 109 2.62 6.55 -16.45
N ASP A 110 2.12 6.28 -15.26
CA ASP A 110 2.07 7.29 -14.19
C ASP A 110 3.45 7.63 -13.66
N SER A 111 4.42 6.70 -13.72
CA SER A 111 5.79 6.97 -13.28
C SER A 111 6.51 7.99 -14.17
N VAL A 112 6.26 7.98 -15.47
CA VAL A 112 6.82 8.97 -16.40
C VAL A 112 6.31 10.37 -16.09
N ILE A 113 5.00 10.50 -15.85
CA ILE A 113 4.37 11.77 -15.46
C ILE A 113 4.94 12.28 -14.14
N LEU A 114 5.10 11.39 -13.17
CA LEU A 114 5.70 11.74 -11.88
C LEU A 114 7.15 12.20 -12.01
N ASP A 115 7.96 11.55 -12.85
CA ASP A 115 9.34 11.95 -13.07
C ASP A 115 9.43 13.36 -13.68
N LEU A 116 8.55 13.68 -14.62
CA LEU A 116 8.45 15.05 -15.18
C LEU A 116 8.10 16.08 -14.10
N MET A 117 7.13 15.76 -13.25
CA MET A 117 6.72 16.63 -12.16
C MET A 117 7.82 16.82 -11.10
N LEU A 118 8.52 15.73 -10.76
CA LEU A 118 9.62 15.76 -9.78
C LEU A 118 10.81 16.59 -10.27
N ASN A 119 11.09 16.55 -11.56
CA ASN A 119 12.13 17.36 -12.19
C ASN A 119 11.70 18.81 -12.46
N LYS A 120 10.46 19.16 -12.06
CA LYS A 120 9.85 20.48 -12.33
C LYS A 120 9.76 20.82 -13.82
N GLU A 121 9.74 19.79 -14.63
CA GLU A 121 9.43 19.90 -16.05
C GLU A 121 7.90 19.93 -16.21
N HIS A 122 7.43 20.78 -17.10
CA HIS A 122 5.99 20.82 -17.39
C HIS A 122 5.61 19.56 -18.15
N ALA A 123 4.60 18.87 -17.67
CA ALA A 123 3.99 17.83 -18.46
C ALA A 123 3.50 18.43 -19.79
N PRO A 124 3.67 17.75 -20.93
CA PRO A 124 3.09 18.23 -22.17
C PRO A 124 1.58 18.45 -21.97
N ASP A 125 1.11 19.60 -22.42
CA ASP A 125 -0.31 19.92 -22.36
C ASP A 125 -1.09 18.74 -22.97
N ALA A 126 -2.04 18.23 -22.20
CA ALA A 126 -2.92 17.18 -22.70
C ALA A 126 -3.79 17.80 -23.80
N GLU A 127 -3.47 17.50 -25.05
CA GLU A 127 -4.35 17.78 -26.17
C GLU A 127 -5.60 16.89 -26.15
#